data_c99f8fb679900ffc6adefce25eb4502a
#
_entry.id   c99f8fb679900ffc6adefce25eb4502a
#
_cell.length_a   1.000
_cell.length_b   1.000
_cell.length_c   1.000
_cell.angle_alpha   90.00
_cell.angle_beta   90.00
_cell.angle_gamma   90.00
#
_symmetry.space_group_name_H-M   'P 1'
#
loop_
_entity.id
_entity.type
_entity.pdbx_description
1 polymer ?
#
loop_
_entity_poly.entity_id
_entity_poly.type
_entity_poly.pdbx_seq_one_letter_code
_entity_poly.pdbx_strand_id
1 'polypeptide(L)'
;MPAWFLSIMLTIMLVTGGVAAPRQVSEQAAGTYPIPVLMYHHFSQNVDEALASRMIILGDNFEEQMRFLREQGFTSLTYNDYLAVLDGEEPMPARPVLITIDDGYESNYTIAYPVLKKYGLKASIAVVVSSIPDIYGKNFPGYPHMSWAQMQEMEGSGLVEFHNHTFNLHRDVNGKPALVARLDGEGEEAFKYRVRGDLIQARRLLEEHFQKPPNALSFPYGAWDQAVMEAAIDTGHRVFPTYRWGYADGNSPVLPRILIDDIPIAEFVQIVEGKTRQGKNP
;
A
#
# COMPACT_ATOMS: atom_id res chain seq x y z
N MET A 1 -43.56 58.36 -60.86
CA MET A 1 -44.43 57.30 -60.32
C MET A 1 -43.66 56.63 -59.19
N PRO A 2 -44.15 56.71 -57.98
CA PRO A 2 -43.30 56.51 -56.81
C PRO A 2 -43.23 55.03 -56.40
N ALA A 3 -41.98 54.61 -56.04
CA ALA A 3 -41.69 53.33 -55.41
C ALA A 3 -41.85 53.42 -53.90
N TRP A 4 -42.60 52.47 -53.33
CA TRP A 4 -42.77 52.32 -51.87
C TRP A 4 -41.69 51.44 -51.33
N PHE A 5 -40.83 51.99 -50.46
CA PHE A 5 -39.89 51.21 -49.65
C PHE A 5 -40.55 50.75 -48.36
N LEU A 6 -40.72 49.46 -48.21
CA LEU A 6 -41.13 48.83 -46.93
C LEU A 6 -39.88 48.59 -46.10
N SER A 7 -39.75 49.31 -45.02
CA SER A 7 -38.67 49.12 -44.04
C SER A 7 -39.07 48.02 -42.98
N ILE A 8 -38.44 46.89 -43.07
CA ILE A 8 -38.61 45.81 -42.04
C ILE A 8 -37.57 46.07 -40.98
N MET A 9 -38.03 46.53 -39.79
CA MET A 9 -37.21 46.56 -38.57
C MET A 9 -37.07 45.13 -38.01
N LEU A 10 -35.87 44.59 -38.10
CA LEU A 10 -35.51 43.33 -37.46
C LEU A 10 -35.06 43.60 -36.03
N THR A 11 -35.94 43.30 -35.06
CA THR A 11 -35.61 43.40 -33.66
C THR A 11 -34.76 42.20 -33.25
N ILE A 12 -33.45 42.40 -33.07
CA ILE A 12 -32.54 41.36 -32.54
C ILE A 12 -32.69 41.37 -31.00
N MET A 13 -33.37 40.34 -30.49
CA MET A 13 -33.31 40.04 -29.05
C MET A 13 -31.93 39.46 -28.73
N LEU A 14 -31.09 40.24 -28.08
CA LEU A 14 -29.88 39.77 -27.43
C LEU A 14 -30.26 38.90 -26.18
N VAL A 15 -30.22 37.58 -26.36
CA VAL A 15 -30.25 36.66 -25.23
C VAL A 15 -28.87 36.73 -24.58
N THR A 16 -28.73 37.47 -23.50
CA THR A 16 -27.55 37.43 -22.64
C THR A 16 -27.58 36.13 -21.86
N GLY A 17 -26.99 35.06 -22.46
CA GLY A 17 -26.65 33.86 -21.75
C GLY A 17 -25.60 34.19 -20.68
N GLY A 18 -26.01 34.22 -19.45
CA GLY A 18 -25.09 34.33 -18.32
C GLY A 18 -24.12 33.16 -18.34
N VAL A 19 -22.87 33.40 -18.75
CA VAL A 19 -21.76 32.47 -18.55
C VAL A 19 -21.54 32.43 -17.04
N ALA A 20 -21.94 31.31 -16.40
CA ALA A 20 -21.60 31.08 -15.02
C ALA A 20 -20.06 31.17 -14.90
N ALA A 21 -19.58 32.06 -14.05
CA ALA A 21 -18.17 32.16 -13.74
C ALA A 21 -17.64 30.78 -13.29
N PRO A 22 -16.44 30.35 -13.72
CA PRO A 22 -15.86 29.13 -13.25
C PRO A 22 -15.78 29.23 -11.73
N ARG A 23 -16.39 28.25 -11.06
CA ARG A 23 -16.30 28.08 -9.62
C ARG A 23 -14.81 28.01 -9.31
N GLN A 24 -14.26 29.03 -8.67
CA GLN A 24 -12.91 28.96 -8.11
C GLN A 24 -12.92 27.77 -7.16
N VAL A 25 -12.34 26.68 -7.59
CA VAL A 25 -11.85 25.63 -6.69
C VAL A 25 -10.85 26.38 -5.83
N SER A 26 -11.20 26.64 -4.58
CA SER A 26 -10.26 27.19 -3.63
C SER A 26 -9.07 26.22 -3.65
N GLU A 27 -7.92 26.71 -4.09
CA GLU A 27 -6.63 26.13 -3.85
C GLU A 27 -6.47 26.09 -2.31
N GLN A 28 -7.10 25.07 -1.70
CA GLN A 28 -6.78 24.72 -0.34
C GLN A 28 -5.30 24.31 -0.42
N ALA A 29 -4.44 25.19 0.05
CA ALA A 29 -3.06 24.88 0.30
C ALA A 29 -3.03 23.46 0.88
N ALA A 30 -2.33 22.55 0.21
CA ALA A 30 -2.09 21.20 0.67
C ALA A 30 -1.37 21.31 2.02
N GLY A 31 -2.12 21.50 3.08
CA GLY A 31 -1.67 21.26 4.43
C GLY A 31 -1.33 19.78 4.43
N THR A 32 -0.07 19.47 4.70
CA THR A 32 0.43 18.10 4.81
C THR A 32 -0.31 17.42 5.95
N TYR A 33 -1.50 16.86 5.65
CA TYR A 33 -2.15 15.97 6.60
C TYR A 33 -1.28 14.73 6.72
N PRO A 34 -0.95 14.31 7.94
CA PRO A 34 -0.21 13.08 8.14
C PRO A 34 -1.03 11.91 7.58
N ILE A 35 -0.48 11.20 6.60
CA ILE A 35 -1.13 10.05 5.98
C ILE A 35 -0.78 8.82 6.79
N PRO A 36 -1.76 8.17 7.47
CA PRO A 36 -1.49 6.92 8.17
C PRO A 36 -1.24 5.79 7.16
N VAL A 37 -0.08 5.16 7.28
CA VAL A 37 0.28 3.95 6.54
C VAL A 37 0.27 2.80 7.54
N LEU A 38 -0.84 2.06 7.56
CA LEU A 38 -1.10 1.00 8.52
C LEU A 38 -0.40 -0.28 8.07
N MET A 39 0.33 -0.92 8.97
CA MET A 39 1.08 -2.13 8.68
C MET A 39 0.54 -3.30 9.49
N TYR A 40 0.01 -4.29 8.79
CA TYR A 40 -0.49 -5.56 9.30
C TYR A 40 0.37 -6.72 8.79
N HIS A 41 0.20 -7.91 9.36
CA HIS A 41 0.88 -9.13 8.91
C HIS A 41 -0.09 -10.33 8.93
N HIS A 42 -0.25 -10.98 10.08
CA HIS A 42 -1.08 -12.15 10.26
C HIS A 42 -2.42 -11.82 10.95
N PHE A 43 -3.46 -12.51 10.55
CA PHE A 43 -4.80 -12.40 11.13
C PHE A 43 -5.19 -13.73 11.78
N SER A 44 -5.84 -13.68 12.93
CA SER A 44 -6.29 -14.87 13.64
C SER A 44 -7.72 -14.73 14.14
N GLN A 45 -8.40 -15.86 14.33
CA GLN A 45 -9.65 -15.95 15.10
C GLN A 45 -9.36 -16.42 16.54
N ASN A 46 -8.12 -16.69 16.88
CA ASN A 46 -7.69 -17.19 18.17
C ASN A 46 -7.05 -16.08 19.00
N VAL A 47 -7.65 -15.77 20.15
CA VAL A 47 -7.19 -14.72 21.06
C VAL A 47 -5.78 -15.02 21.60
N ASP A 48 -5.47 -16.27 21.92
CA ASP A 48 -4.16 -16.64 22.45
C ASP A 48 -3.04 -16.42 21.42
N GLU A 49 -3.33 -16.62 20.14
CA GLU A 49 -2.37 -16.30 19.07
C GLU A 49 -2.17 -14.79 18.92
N ALA A 50 -3.23 -14.00 18.95
CA ALA A 50 -3.13 -12.55 18.86
C ALA A 50 -2.36 -11.95 20.06
N LEU A 51 -2.53 -12.52 21.26
CA LEU A 51 -1.79 -12.11 22.45
C LEU A 51 -0.31 -12.58 22.44
N ALA A 52 0.02 -13.61 21.66
CA ALA A 52 1.37 -14.14 21.59
C ALA A 52 2.33 -13.30 20.73
N SER A 53 1.85 -12.47 19.85
CA SER A 53 2.69 -11.70 18.93
C SER A 53 2.03 -10.40 18.49
N ARG A 54 2.77 -9.31 18.52
CA ARG A 54 2.33 -8.01 17.97
C ARG A 54 2.17 -8.00 16.43
N MET A 55 2.57 -9.07 15.75
CA MET A 55 2.35 -9.23 14.31
C MET A 55 1.00 -9.87 13.99
N ILE A 56 0.19 -10.20 15.00
CA ILE A 56 -1.09 -10.88 14.86
C ILE A 56 -2.21 -9.99 15.40
N ILE A 57 -3.26 -9.83 14.60
CA ILE A 57 -4.48 -9.12 15.00
C ILE A 57 -5.68 -10.05 14.89
N LEU A 58 -6.65 -9.91 15.80
CA LEU A 58 -7.91 -10.60 15.71
C LEU A 58 -8.71 -10.11 14.50
N GLY A 59 -9.35 -11.03 13.77
CA GLY A 59 -10.19 -10.71 12.63
C GLY A 59 -11.32 -9.73 12.97
N ASP A 60 -11.94 -9.89 14.15
CA ASP A 60 -13.00 -9.01 14.63
C ASP A 60 -12.49 -7.57 14.90
N ASN A 61 -11.29 -7.42 15.44
CA ASN A 61 -10.67 -6.12 15.66
C ASN A 61 -10.28 -5.46 14.33
N PHE A 62 -9.75 -6.24 13.39
CA PHE A 62 -9.51 -5.74 12.03
C PHE A 62 -10.80 -5.28 11.37
N GLU A 63 -11.87 -6.05 11.48
CA GLU A 63 -13.18 -5.67 10.93
C GLU A 63 -13.71 -4.38 11.56
N GLU A 64 -13.59 -4.20 12.88
CA GLU A 64 -14.00 -2.98 13.56
C GLU A 64 -13.19 -1.77 13.07
N GLN A 65 -11.88 -1.92 12.86
CA GLN A 65 -11.01 -0.89 12.31
C GLN A 65 -11.39 -0.51 10.87
N MET A 66 -11.66 -1.49 10.00
CA MET A 66 -12.07 -1.25 8.61
C MET A 66 -13.45 -0.59 8.54
N ARG A 67 -14.39 -1.02 9.38
CA ARG A 67 -15.70 -0.36 9.52
C ARG A 67 -15.54 1.11 9.89
N PHE A 68 -14.70 1.41 10.89
CA PHE A 68 -14.43 2.79 11.31
C PHE A 68 -13.87 3.63 10.16
N LEU A 69 -12.87 3.13 9.43
CA LEU A 69 -12.31 3.84 8.29
C LEU A 69 -13.39 4.18 7.25
N ARG A 70 -14.24 3.21 6.93
CA ARG A 70 -15.33 3.40 5.97
C ARG A 70 -16.36 4.42 6.43
N GLU A 71 -16.84 4.29 7.66
CA GLU A 71 -17.86 5.19 8.26
C GLU A 71 -17.36 6.62 8.41
N GLN A 72 -16.07 6.81 8.67
CA GLN A 72 -15.45 8.13 8.80
C GLN A 72 -14.98 8.73 7.45
N GLY A 73 -15.27 8.06 6.33
CA GLY A 73 -14.99 8.59 5.00
C GLY A 73 -13.51 8.62 4.63
N PHE A 74 -12.70 7.72 5.19
CA PHE A 74 -11.34 7.52 4.71
C PHE A 74 -11.34 6.92 3.31
N THR A 75 -10.39 7.36 2.49
CA THR A 75 -10.11 6.79 1.16
C THR A 75 -8.86 5.94 1.25
N SER A 76 -9.01 4.62 1.12
CA SER A 76 -7.87 3.72 1.09
C SER A 76 -7.14 3.80 -0.25
N LEU A 77 -5.84 4.03 -0.21
CA LEU A 77 -4.94 4.03 -1.36
C LEU A 77 -4.09 2.77 -1.35
N THR A 78 -3.87 2.20 -2.53
CA THR A 78 -2.80 1.24 -2.74
C THR A 78 -1.46 1.95 -2.92
N TYR A 79 -0.35 1.22 -2.99
CA TYR A 79 0.95 1.81 -3.36
C TYR A 79 0.94 2.38 -4.78
N ASN A 80 0.19 1.76 -5.71
CA ASN A 80 0.07 2.30 -7.06
C ASN A 80 -0.80 3.56 -7.10
N ASP A 81 -1.92 3.60 -6.34
CA ASP A 81 -2.70 4.83 -6.19
C ASP A 81 -1.84 5.96 -5.58
N TYR A 82 -1.04 5.65 -4.55
CA TYR A 82 -0.13 6.62 -3.94
C TYR A 82 0.94 7.09 -4.93
N LEU A 83 1.47 6.18 -5.74
CA LEU A 83 2.45 6.51 -6.78
C LEU A 83 1.87 7.45 -7.84
N ALA A 84 0.62 7.22 -8.27
CA ALA A 84 -0.08 8.11 -9.19
C ALA A 84 -0.25 9.54 -8.63
N VAL A 85 -0.46 9.64 -7.30
CA VAL A 85 -0.46 10.95 -6.62
C VAL A 85 0.93 11.58 -6.63
N LEU A 86 2.00 10.82 -6.33
CA LEU A 86 3.38 11.34 -6.39
C LEU A 86 3.78 11.80 -7.78
N ASP A 87 3.31 11.11 -8.81
CA ASP A 87 3.57 11.47 -10.22
C ASP A 87 2.70 12.66 -10.70
N GLY A 88 1.74 13.11 -9.88
CA GLY A 88 0.82 14.20 -10.23
C GLY A 88 -0.29 13.79 -11.21
N GLU A 89 -0.51 12.48 -11.38
CA GLU A 89 -1.55 11.92 -12.26
C GLU A 89 -2.92 11.96 -11.59
N GLU A 90 -2.95 11.81 -10.26
CA GLU A 90 -4.18 11.83 -9.45
C GLU A 90 -4.03 12.79 -8.26
N PRO A 91 -5.12 13.46 -7.85
CA PRO A 91 -5.10 14.32 -6.68
C PRO A 91 -5.11 13.49 -5.38
N MET A 92 -4.42 13.97 -4.34
CA MET A 92 -4.52 13.38 -3.02
C MET A 92 -5.96 13.50 -2.48
N PRO A 93 -6.61 12.39 -2.04
CA PRO A 93 -7.95 12.47 -1.45
C PRO A 93 -7.94 13.20 -0.10
N ALA A 94 -9.12 13.64 0.35
CA ALA A 94 -9.26 14.46 1.56
C ALA A 94 -8.85 13.72 2.85
N ARG A 95 -9.10 12.43 2.93
CA ARG A 95 -8.79 11.57 4.09
C ARG A 95 -8.09 10.29 3.63
N PRO A 96 -6.82 10.38 3.20
CA PRO A 96 -6.10 9.22 2.69
C PRO A 96 -5.66 8.29 3.84
N VAL A 97 -5.64 7.00 3.56
CA VAL A 97 -5.03 5.96 4.39
C VAL A 97 -4.43 4.88 3.50
N LEU A 98 -3.29 4.33 3.84
CA LEU A 98 -2.77 3.13 3.19
C LEU A 98 -2.94 1.94 4.15
N ILE A 99 -3.59 0.88 3.67
CA ILE A 99 -3.69 -0.40 4.37
C ILE A 99 -2.66 -1.31 3.74
N THR A 100 -1.62 -1.67 4.51
CA THR A 100 -0.52 -2.49 4.02
C THR A 100 -0.41 -3.77 4.84
N ILE A 101 -0.13 -4.89 4.18
CA ILE A 101 -0.02 -6.19 4.82
C ILE A 101 1.26 -6.84 4.31
N ASP A 102 2.12 -7.31 5.21
CA ASP A 102 3.37 -7.96 4.83
C ASP A 102 3.26 -9.49 4.95
N ASP A 103 4.25 -10.20 4.42
CA ASP A 103 4.54 -11.63 4.42
C ASP A 103 3.67 -12.48 3.48
N GLY A 104 2.40 -12.19 3.29
CA GLY A 104 1.53 -12.96 2.39
C GLY A 104 0.95 -14.23 3.01
N TYR A 105 0.64 -14.23 4.32
CA TYR A 105 0.00 -15.34 5.00
C TYR A 105 -1.39 -15.70 4.41
N GLU A 106 -1.79 -16.95 4.49
CA GLU A 106 -3.12 -17.39 4.02
C GLU A 106 -4.28 -16.69 4.75
N SER A 107 -4.05 -16.23 5.98
CA SER A 107 -5.02 -15.43 6.73
C SER A 107 -5.35 -14.08 6.07
N ASN A 108 -4.47 -13.58 5.22
CA ASN A 108 -4.76 -12.37 4.43
C ASN A 108 -5.90 -12.63 3.43
N TYR A 109 -6.00 -13.86 2.88
CA TYR A 109 -7.09 -14.28 2.02
C TYR A 109 -8.32 -14.71 2.83
N THR A 110 -8.15 -15.53 3.87
CA THR A 110 -9.27 -16.16 4.58
C THR A 110 -9.97 -15.24 5.58
N ILE A 111 -9.28 -14.23 6.10
CA ILE A 111 -9.79 -13.31 7.14
C ILE A 111 -9.81 -11.86 6.64
N ALA A 112 -8.68 -11.31 6.20
CA ALA A 112 -8.63 -9.90 5.84
C ALA A 112 -9.39 -9.56 4.56
N TYR A 113 -9.26 -10.35 3.51
CA TYR A 113 -9.90 -10.08 2.21
C TYR A 113 -11.43 -10.02 2.26
N PRO A 114 -12.16 -10.93 2.93
CA PRO A 114 -13.60 -10.80 3.13
C PRO A 114 -14.01 -9.47 3.79
N VAL A 115 -13.23 -9.00 4.75
CA VAL A 115 -13.46 -7.72 5.44
C VAL A 115 -13.21 -6.55 4.49
N LEU A 116 -12.10 -6.54 3.74
CA LEU A 116 -11.82 -5.52 2.74
C LEU A 116 -12.94 -5.43 1.69
N LYS A 117 -13.42 -6.58 1.20
CA LYS A 117 -14.58 -6.64 0.29
C LYS A 117 -15.84 -6.05 0.90
N LYS A 118 -16.14 -6.41 2.14
CA LYS A 118 -17.33 -5.93 2.86
C LYS A 118 -17.40 -4.41 2.95
N TYR A 119 -16.26 -3.77 3.17
CA TYR A 119 -16.20 -2.31 3.34
C TYR A 119 -15.72 -1.56 2.09
N GLY A 120 -15.37 -2.27 1.02
CA GLY A 120 -14.89 -1.67 -0.23
C GLY A 120 -13.59 -0.90 -0.03
N LEU A 121 -12.69 -1.43 0.80
CA LEU A 121 -11.39 -0.81 1.08
C LEU A 121 -10.28 -1.52 0.30
N LYS A 122 -9.34 -0.72 -0.19
CA LYS A 122 -8.15 -1.21 -0.91
C LYS A 122 -7.01 -1.50 0.06
N ALA A 123 -6.16 -2.48 -0.30
CA ALA A 123 -4.93 -2.80 0.42
C ALA A 123 -3.79 -3.18 -0.52
N SER A 124 -2.55 -2.97 -0.08
CA SER A 124 -1.34 -3.47 -0.75
C SER A 124 -0.70 -4.56 0.09
N ILE A 125 -0.41 -5.72 -0.51
CA ILE A 125 0.18 -6.86 0.18
C ILE A 125 1.58 -7.12 -0.38
N ALA A 126 2.60 -7.10 0.48
CA ALA A 126 3.96 -7.46 0.12
C ALA A 126 4.22 -8.94 0.49
N VAL A 127 4.57 -9.76 -0.51
CA VAL A 127 4.69 -11.21 -0.32
C VAL A 127 6.13 -11.69 -0.40
N VAL A 128 6.49 -12.60 0.51
CA VAL A 128 7.73 -13.40 0.42
C VAL A 128 7.51 -14.48 -0.61
N VAL A 129 8.03 -14.28 -1.83
CA VAL A 129 7.65 -15.11 -2.98
C VAL A 129 8.04 -16.58 -2.81
N SER A 130 9.17 -16.87 -2.17
CA SER A 130 9.57 -18.25 -1.89
C SER A 130 8.67 -18.98 -0.91
N SER A 131 7.85 -18.26 -0.14
CA SER A 131 6.92 -18.85 0.83
C SER A 131 5.62 -19.31 0.18
N ILE A 132 5.35 -18.92 -1.07
CA ILE A 132 4.16 -19.32 -1.81
C ILE A 132 4.20 -20.84 -2.02
N PRO A 133 3.15 -21.61 -1.62
CA PRO A 133 3.15 -23.07 -1.68
C PRO A 133 3.43 -23.63 -3.09
N ASP A 134 2.98 -22.93 -4.12
CA ASP A 134 3.17 -23.31 -5.53
C ASP A 134 4.64 -23.31 -5.98
N ILE A 135 5.52 -22.57 -5.26
CA ILE A 135 6.97 -22.48 -5.64
C ILE A 135 7.71 -23.76 -5.29
N TYR A 136 7.49 -24.32 -4.09
CA TYR A 136 8.21 -25.51 -3.61
C TYR A 136 7.29 -26.68 -3.29
N GLY A 137 5.99 -26.57 -3.59
CA GLY A 137 5.00 -27.63 -3.36
C GLY A 137 4.75 -27.96 -1.88
N LYS A 138 5.03 -27.03 -0.97
CA LYS A 138 4.82 -27.19 0.48
C LYS A 138 4.71 -25.83 1.18
N ASN A 139 3.98 -25.82 2.30
CA ASN A 139 3.97 -24.67 3.19
C ASN A 139 5.35 -24.51 3.90
N PHE A 140 5.73 -23.25 4.08
CA PHE A 140 6.86 -22.92 4.96
C PHE A 140 6.57 -23.27 6.42
N PRO A 141 7.59 -23.48 7.24
CA PRO A 141 7.40 -23.63 8.69
C PRO A 141 6.69 -22.39 9.26
N GLY A 142 5.72 -22.59 10.13
CA GLY A 142 4.93 -21.54 10.75
C GLY A 142 3.52 -21.46 10.14
N TYR A 143 3.03 -20.25 9.91
CA TYR A 143 1.70 -20.04 9.36
C TYR A 143 1.67 -20.30 7.84
N PRO A 144 0.55 -20.88 7.32
CA PRO A 144 0.38 -21.06 5.87
C PRO A 144 0.43 -19.72 5.11
N HIS A 145 0.90 -19.77 3.86
CA HIS A 145 0.92 -18.64 2.94
C HIS A 145 -0.09 -18.84 1.81
N MET A 146 -0.49 -17.73 1.19
CA MET A 146 -1.41 -17.74 0.06
C MET A 146 -0.82 -18.44 -1.16
N SER A 147 -1.66 -19.17 -1.90
CA SER A 147 -1.37 -19.67 -3.24
C SER A 147 -1.50 -18.57 -4.29
N TRP A 148 -0.94 -18.80 -5.49
CA TRP A 148 -1.15 -17.89 -6.62
C TRP A 148 -2.62 -17.72 -6.97
N ALA A 149 -3.41 -18.79 -6.90
CA ALA A 149 -4.85 -18.74 -7.21
C ALA A 149 -5.63 -17.83 -6.25
N GLN A 150 -5.34 -17.90 -4.95
CA GLN A 150 -5.93 -17.01 -3.94
C GLN A 150 -5.55 -15.55 -4.20
N MET A 151 -4.27 -15.28 -4.46
CA MET A 151 -3.81 -13.93 -4.75
C MET A 151 -4.39 -13.36 -6.05
N GLN A 152 -4.52 -14.18 -7.11
CA GLN A 152 -5.15 -13.77 -8.37
C GLN A 152 -6.63 -13.44 -8.21
N GLU A 153 -7.37 -14.18 -7.35
CA GLU A 153 -8.75 -13.82 -7.01
C GLU A 153 -8.82 -12.44 -6.31
N MET A 154 -7.91 -12.21 -5.35
CA MET A 154 -7.85 -10.93 -4.63
C MET A 154 -7.53 -9.76 -5.57
N GLU A 155 -6.52 -9.93 -6.43
CA GLU A 155 -6.10 -8.91 -7.41
C GLU A 155 -7.21 -8.62 -8.42
N GLY A 156 -7.87 -9.67 -8.93
CA GLY A 156 -8.99 -9.56 -9.87
C GLY A 156 -10.20 -8.81 -9.31
N SER A 157 -10.31 -8.64 -8.00
CA SER A 157 -11.35 -7.81 -7.38
C SER A 157 -11.11 -6.31 -7.54
N GLY A 158 -9.90 -5.89 -7.87
CA GLY A 158 -9.47 -4.49 -7.91
C GLY A 158 -9.29 -3.82 -6.53
N LEU A 159 -9.43 -4.57 -5.44
CA LEU A 159 -9.25 -4.07 -4.07
C LEU A 159 -7.86 -4.34 -3.51
N VAL A 160 -7.16 -5.34 -4.03
CA VAL A 160 -5.85 -5.75 -3.50
C VAL A 160 -4.83 -5.76 -4.63
N GLU A 161 -3.64 -5.28 -4.33
CA GLU A 161 -2.49 -5.42 -5.21
C GLU A 161 -1.33 -6.09 -4.47
N PHE A 162 -0.46 -6.77 -5.23
CA PHE A 162 0.65 -7.52 -4.67
C PHE A 162 2.00 -6.92 -5.03
N HIS A 163 2.90 -6.89 -4.05
CA HIS A 163 4.21 -6.28 -4.13
C HIS A 163 5.31 -7.18 -3.58
N ASN A 164 6.53 -6.72 -3.74
CA ASN A 164 7.73 -7.49 -3.41
C ASN A 164 8.06 -7.39 -1.91
N HIS A 165 8.23 -8.56 -1.25
CA HIS A 165 8.84 -8.68 0.07
C HIS A 165 10.07 -9.60 0.03
N THR A 166 10.83 -9.54 -1.07
CA THR A 166 11.93 -10.39 -1.52
C THR A 166 11.49 -11.77 -2.03
N PHE A 167 12.37 -12.43 -2.80
CA PHE A 167 12.14 -13.83 -3.14
C PHE A 167 12.42 -14.72 -1.92
N ASN A 168 13.63 -14.66 -1.35
CA ASN A 168 14.06 -15.53 -0.25
C ASN A 168 15.03 -14.84 0.75
N LEU A 169 14.96 -13.51 0.88
CA LEU A 169 15.80 -12.77 1.83
C LEU A 169 15.06 -12.39 3.11
N HIS A 170 13.84 -12.92 3.32
CA HIS A 170 13.09 -12.80 4.56
C HIS A 170 13.48 -13.92 5.53
N ARG A 171 14.72 -13.91 5.99
CA ARG A 171 15.29 -14.88 6.93
C ARG A 171 16.47 -14.29 7.70
N ASP A 172 16.81 -14.91 8.81
CA ASP A 172 18.02 -14.58 9.56
C ASP A 172 19.27 -15.26 8.96
N VAL A 173 20.37 -14.53 8.98
CA VAL A 173 21.72 -15.05 8.67
C VAL A 173 22.67 -14.55 9.74
N ASN A 174 23.08 -15.42 10.64
CA ASN A 174 24.00 -15.11 11.75
C ASN A 174 23.56 -13.92 12.62
N GLY A 175 22.26 -13.85 12.96
CA GLY A 175 21.67 -12.78 13.79
C GLY A 175 21.40 -11.47 13.03
N LYS A 176 21.41 -11.49 11.69
CA LYS A 176 21.10 -10.32 10.86
C LYS A 176 20.08 -10.68 9.78
N PRO A 177 19.18 -9.76 9.40
CA PRO A 177 18.32 -9.94 8.25
C PRO A 177 19.15 -10.23 6.98
N ALA A 178 18.81 -11.32 6.26
CA ALA A 178 19.57 -11.77 5.09
C ALA A 178 19.67 -10.70 3.98
N LEU A 179 18.71 -9.79 3.93
CA LEU A 179 18.68 -8.69 2.96
C LEU A 179 19.87 -7.74 3.13
N VAL A 180 20.35 -7.52 4.35
CA VAL A 180 21.49 -6.63 4.66
C VAL A 180 22.74 -7.38 5.13
N ALA A 181 22.63 -8.69 5.41
CA ALA A 181 23.76 -9.51 5.85
C ALA A 181 24.73 -9.74 4.68
N ARG A 182 26.03 -9.50 4.89
CA ARG A 182 27.10 -9.96 4.00
C ARG A 182 27.47 -11.39 4.42
N LEU A 183 27.59 -12.28 3.45
CA LEU A 183 28.03 -13.66 3.69
C LEU A 183 29.56 -13.70 3.89
N ASP A 184 30.06 -14.76 4.52
CA ASP A 184 31.48 -14.91 4.75
C ASP A 184 32.25 -14.88 3.43
N GLY A 185 33.20 -13.94 3.31
CA GLY A 185 33.97 -13.71 2.10
C GLY A 185 33.22 -12.98 0.97
N GLU A 186 31.98 -12.54 1.20
CA GLU A 186 31.21 -11.79 0.20
C GLU A 186 31.66 -10.33 0.14
N GLY A 187 32.31 -9.95 -0.96
CA GLY A 187 32.63 -8.56 -1.26
C GLY A 187 31.38 -7.77 -1.66
N GLU A 188 31.49 -6.43 -1.70
CA GLU A 188 30.37 -5.52 -1.95
C GLU A 188 29.66 -5.79 -3.28
N GLU A 189 30.38 -6.05 -4.35
CA GLU A 189 29.79 -6.34 -5.66
C GLU A 189 29.04 -7.68 -5.68
N ALA A 190 29.55 -8.70 -5.00
CA ALA A 190 28.88 -9.99 -4.88
C ALA A 190 27.59 -9.87 -4.05
N PHE A 191 27.61 -9.07 -2.99
CA PHE A 191 26.44 -8.74 -2.20
C PHE A 191 25.36 -8.04 -3.04
N LYS A 192 25.72 -6.96 -3.74
CA LYS A 192 24.81 -6.25 -4.63
C LYS A 192 24.23 -7.17 -5.70
N TYR A 193 25.04 -8.01 -6.30
CA TYR A 193 24.59 -8.99 -7.29
C TYR A 193 23.57 -9.97 -6.69
N ARG A 194 23.84 -10.51 -5.50
CA ARG A 194 22.91 -11.43 -4.80
C ARG A 194 21.59 -10.76 -4.47
N VAL A 195 21.61 -9.55 -3.90
CA VAL A 195 20.39 -8.79 -3.55
C VAL A 195 19.59 -8.49 -4.81
N ARG A 196 20.22 -7.94 -5.87
CA ARG A 196 19.54 -7.66 -7.14
C ARG A 196 18.93 -8.92 -7.77
N GLY A 197 19.65 -10.02 -7.74
CA GLY A 197 19.18 -11.30 -8.28
C GLY A 197 17.91 -11.79 -7.58
N ASP A 198 17.85 -11.69 -6.26
CA ASP A 198 16.66 -12.03 -5.47
C ASP A 198 15.47 -11.11 -5.79
N LEU A 199 15.69 -9.80 -5.80
CA LEU A 199 14.64 -8.82 -6.09
C LEU A 199 14.09 -8.96 -7.52
N ILE A 200 14.95 -9.21 -8.50
CA ILE A 200 14.55 -9.46 -9.89
C ILE A 200 13.73 -10.75 -9.99
N GLN A 201 14.13 -11.81 -9.29
CA GLN A 201 13.41 -13.07 -9.31
C GLN A 201 12.01 -12.92 -8.74
N ALA A 202 11.85 -12.25 -7.59
CA ALA A 202 10.55 -11.97 -7.01
C ALA A 202 9.70 -11.11 -7.96
N ARG A 203 10.27 -10.00 -8.46
CA ARG A 203 9.59 -9.09 -9.38
C ARG A 203 9.05 -9.81 -10.61
N ARG A 204 9.90 -10.64 -11.26
CA ARG A 204 9.52 -11.38 -12.47
C ARG A 204 8.34 -12.32 -12.21
N LEU A 205 8.35 -13.07 -11.11
CA LEU A 205 7.27 -13.99 -10.78
C LEU A 205 5.96 -13.24 -10.48
N LEU A 206 6.00 -12.14 -9.75
CA LEU A 206 4.84 -11.31 -9.49
C LEU A 206 4.28 -10.71 -10.79
N GLU A 207 5.14 -10.18 -11.65
CA GLU A 207 4.74 -9.63 -12.94
C GLU A 207 4.15 -10.68 -13.88
N GLU A 208 4.71 -11.91 -13.88
CA GLU A 208 4.17 -13.04 -14.64
C GLU A 208 2.75 -13.41 -14.20
N HIS A 209 2.48 -13.42 -12.90
CA HIS A 209 1.18 -13.83 -12.37
C HIS A 209 0.12 -12.72 -12.39
N PHE A 210 0.51 -11.46 -12.21
CA PHE A 210 -0.42 -10.33 -12.13
C PHE A 210 -0.44 -9.44 -13.38
N GLN A 211 0.44 -9.70 -14.37
CA GLN A 211 0.57 -8.90 -15.60
C GLN A 211 0.84 -7.40 -15.32
N LYS A 212 1.35 -7.09 -14.15
CA LYS A 212 1.71 -5.75 -13.68
C LYS A 212 3.00 -5.84 -12.87
N PRO A 213 3.95 -4.90 -13.06
CA PRO A 213 5.17 -4.89 -12.26
C PRO A 213 4.86 -4.49 -10.80
N PRO A 214 5.43 -5.19 -9.80
CA PRO A 214 5.35 -4.73 -8.42
C PRO A 214 6.19 -3.45 -8.26
N ASN A 215 5.55 -2.33 -7.94
CA ASN A 215 6.22 -1.03 -7.80
C ASN A 215 6.78 -0.79 -6.39
N ALA A 216 6.34 -1.54 -5.38
CA ALA A 216 6.83 -1.40 -4.01
C ALA A 216 7.74 -2.57 -3.59
N LEU A 217 8.73 -2.24 -2.75
CA LEU A 217 9.52 -3.20 -1.99
C LEU A 217 9.38 -2.89 -0.50
N SER A 218 8.66 -3.74 0.24
CA SER A 218 8.72 -3.74 1.71
C SER A 218 9.99 -4.45 2.14
N PHE A 219 10.76 -3.80 3.04
CA PHE A 219 12.03 -4.38 3.50
C PHE A 219 11.78 -5.38 4.64
N PRO A 220 12.16 -6.67 4.50
CA PRO A 220 12.11 -7.65 5.59
C PRO A 220 12.74 -7.11 6.88
N TYR A 221 12.00 -7.26 8.00
CA TYR A 221 12.41 -6.74 9.32
C TYR A 221 12.69 -5.22 9.34
N GLY A 222 12.24 -4.49 8.32
CA GLY A 222 12.58 -3.08 8.14
C GLY A 222 14.05 -2.81 7.84
N ALA A 223 14.84 -3.83 7.53
CA ALA A 223 16.29 -3.73 7.35
C ALA A 223 16.66 -3.33 5.92
N TRP A 224 17.37 -2.22 5.79
CA TRP A 224 17.95 -1.77 4.54
C TRP A 224 19.19 -0.89 4.78
N ASP A 225 20.05 -0.83 3.80
CA ASP A 225 21.19 0.09 3.72
C ASP A 225 21.24 0.74 2.33
N GLN A 226 22.24 1.57 2.08
CA GLN A 226 22.36 2.25 0.80
C GLN A 226 22.46 1.28 -0.37
N ALA A 227 23.22 0.18 -0.23
CA ALA A 227 23.40 -0.80 -1.30
C ALA A 227 22.09 -1.55 -1.63
N VAL A 228 21.28 -1.85 -0.60
CA VAL A 228 19.94 -2.45 -0.79
C VAL A 228 18.99 -1.46 -1.45
N MET A 229 19.00 -0.18 -1.06
CA MET A 229 18.17 0.85 -1.67
C MET A 229 18.54 1.06 -3.16
N GLU A 230 19.83 1.14 -3.47
CA GLU A 230 20.32 1.22 -4.85
C GLU A 230 19.86 0.00 -5.66
N ALA A 231 20.00 -1.22 -5.13
CA ALA A 231 19.53 -2.43 -5.79
C ALA A 231 18.00 -2.42 -6.01
N ALA A 232 17.22 -1.92 -5.06
CA ALA A 232 15.78 -1.80 -5.18
C ALA A 232 15.36 -0.83 -6.30
N ILE A 233 15.99 0.34 -6.36
CA ILE A 233 15.75 1.34 -7.41
C ILE A 233 16.16 0.78 -8.78
N ASP A 234 17.34 0.17 -8.89
CA ASP A 234 17.88 -0.42 -10.12
C ASP A 234 17.00 -1.57 -10.65
N THR A 235 16.28 -2.26 -9.77
CA THR A 235 15.34 -3.32 -10.13
C THR A 235 13.92 -2.81 -10.38
N GLY A 236 13.72 -1.48 -10.42
CA GLY A 236 12.50 -0.82 -10.85
C GLY A 236 11.44 -0.65 -9.77
N HIS A 237 11.81 -0.79 -8.48
CA HIS A 237 10.91 -0.42 -7.39
C HIS A 237 10.92 1.09 -7.19
N ARG A 238 9.77 1.65 -6.85
CA ARG A 238 9.53 3.10 -6.76
C ARG A 238 8.93 3.53 -5.43
N VAL A 239 8.36 2.60 -4.65
CA VAL A 239 7.77 2.85 -3.34
C VAL A 239 8.44 1.96 -2.31
N PHE A 240 8.87 2.54 -1.19
CA PHE A 240 9.71 1.90 -0.19
C PHE A 240 9.08 2.00 1.21
N PRO A 241 8.10 1.16 1.54
CA PRO A 241 7.53 1.11 2.88
C PRO A 241 8.57 0.57 3.88
N THR A 242 8.76 1.31 4.94
CA THR A 242 9.76 1.03 5.99
C THR A 242 9.09 0.59 7.29
N TYR A 243 9.89 0.11 8.23
CA TYR A 243 9.47 -0.20 9.60
C TYR A 243 9.62 1.00 10.56
N ARG A 244 10.03 2.17 10.04
CA ARG A 244 10.12 3.38 10.84
C ARG A 244 8.72 3.87 11.17
N TRP A 245 8.41 4.01 12.45
CA TRP A 245 7.14 4.55 12.90
C TRP A 245 6.96 6.00 12.44
N GLY A 246 5.78 6.32 11.91
CA GLY A 246 5.43 7.65 11.47
C GLY A 246 4.32 7.69 10.44
N TYR A 247 3.99 8.90 10.03
CA TYR A 247 3.04 9.19 8.96
C TYR A 247 3.77 9.55 7.68
N ALA A 248 3.19 9.23 6.55
CA ALA A 248 3.68 9.72 5.27
C ALA A 248 3.25 11.18 5.06
N ASP A 249 4.05 11.93 4.31
CA ASP A 249 3.84 13.36 4.04
C ASP A 249 3.22 13.65 2.66
N GLY A 250 2.96 12.58 1.88
CA GLY A 250 2.40 12.69 0.53
C GLY A 250 3.40 13.12 -0.56
N ASN A 251 4.69 13.28 -0.22
CA ASN A 251 5.71 13.78 -1.16
C ASN A 251 6.92 12.85 -1.30
N SER A 252 7.01 11.79 -0.48
CA SER A 252 8.15 10.89 -0.45
C SER A 252 7.73 9.46 -0.84
N PRO A 253 8.54 8.77 -1.68
CA PRO A 253 8.32 7.35 -1.94
C PRO A 253 8.76 6.44 -0.79
N VAL A 254 9.47 6.99 0.21
CA VAL A 254 9.89 6.25 1.42
C VAL A 254 8.83 6.45 2.49
N LEU A 255 8.07 5.41 2.78
CA LEU A 255 6.90 5.49 3.64
C LEU A 255 7.20 5.00 5.06
N PRO A 256 7.17 5.88 6.07
CA PRO A 256 7.03 5.44 7.45
C PRO A 256 5.72 4.68 7.62
N ARG A 257 5.70 3.65 8.47
CA ARG A 257 4.51 2.85 8.71
C ARG A 257 4.23 2.70 10.20
N ILE A 258 2.98 2.46 10.52
CA ILE A 258 2.52 2.24 11.89
C ILE A 258 2.09 0.78 12.00
N LEU A 259 2.82 -0.01 12.78
CA LEU A 259 2.42 -1.38 13.09
C LEU A 259 1.11 -1.33 13.88
N ILE A 260 0.12 -2.05 13.38
CA ILE A 260 -1.17 -2.23 14.04
C ILE A 260 -1.23 -3.66 14.56
N ASP A 261 -1.12 -3.78 15.85
CA ASP A 261 -1.36 -5.01 16.59
C ASP A 261 -2.81 -5.07 17.12
N ASP A 262 -3.10 -5.97 18.05
CA ASP A 262 -4.44 -6.17 18.58
C ASP A 262 -4.84 -5.08 19.60
N ILE A 263 -4.80 -3.81 19.14
CA ILE A 263 -5.11 -2.62 19.95
C ILE A 263 -6.60 -2.34 20.03
N PRO A 264 -7.09 -1.71 21.13
CA PRO A 264 -8.46 -1.21 21.21
C PRO A 264 -8.78 -0.19 20.12
N ILE A 265 -10.03 -0.20 19.64
CA ILE A 265 -10.49 0.76 18.61
C ILE A 265 -10.24 2.23 18.98
N ALA A 266 -10.33 2.59 20.26
CA ALA A 266 -10.07 3.96 20.70
C ALA A 266 -8.61 4.39 20.44
N GLU A 267 -7.64 3.49 20.53
CA GLU A 267 -6.25 3.75 20.21
C GLU A 267 -6.04 3.83 18.69
N PHE A 268 -6.63 2.90 17.93
CA PHE A 268 -6.64 2.95 16.48
C PHE A 268 -7.16 4.29 15.94
N VAL A 269 -8.26 4.81 16.52
CA VAL A 269 -8.81 6.12 16.17
C VAL A 269 -7.79 7.24 16.39
N GLN A 270 -7.05 7.24 17.50
CA GLN A 270 -6.01 8.25 17.73
C GLN A 270 -4.90 8.18 16.67
N ILE A 271 -4.54 6.97 16.25
CA ILE A 271 -3.54 6.76 15.19
C ILE A 271 -4.03 7.34 13.86
N VAL A 272 -5.20 6.92 13.37
CA VAL A 272 -5.65 7.34 12.02
C VAL A 272 -6.06 8.81 11.95
N GLU A 273 -6.40 9.42 13.08
CA GLU A 273 -6.66 10.86 13.18
C GLU A 273 -5.38 11.71 13.36
N GLY A 274 -4.20 11.09 13.33
CA GLY A 274 -2.92 11.80 13.48
C GLY A 274 -2.71 12.41 14.87
N LYS A 275 -3.41 11.92 15.89
CA LYS A 275 -3.35 12.45 17.26
C LYS A 275 -2.25 11.81 18.10
N THR A 276 -1.68 10.72 17.63
CA THR A 276 -0.54 10.05 18.25
C THR A 276 0.75 10.61 17.68
N ARG A 277 1.54 11.31 18.51
CA ARG A 277 2.78 11.98 18.06
C ARG A 277 4.04 11.17 18.28
N GLN A 278 3.99 10.11 19.07
CA GLN A 278 5.13 9.25 19.36
C GLN A 278 4.66 7.82 19.54
N GLY A 279 5.23 6.95 18.77
CA GLY A 279 5.14 5.50 18.89
C GLY A 279 6.47 4.92 18.41
N LYS A 280 6.69 3.65 18.75
CA LYS A 280 7.81 2.87 18.23
C LYS A 280 7.23 1.59 17.69
N ASN A 281 7.55 1.27 16.45
CA ASN A 281 7.47 -0.11 16.01
C ASN A 281 8.49 -0.91 16.83
N PRO A 282 8.19 -2.12 17.23
CA PRO A 282 9.07 -2.96 18.04
C PRO A 282 10.40 -3.27 17.36
#